data_f8d10e8ed1d747dd1301bf00b7dbb227
#
_entry.id   f8d10e8ed1d747dd1301bf00b7dbb227
#
_cell.length_a   1.000
_cell.length_b   1.000
_cell.length_c   1.000
_cell.angle_alpha   90.00
_cell.angle_beta   90.00
_cell.angle_gamma   90.00
#
_symmetry.space_group_name_H-M   'P 1'
#
loop_
_entity.id
_entity.type
_entity.pdbx_description
1 polymer ?
#
loop_
_entity_poly.entity_id
_entity_poly.type
_entity_poly.pdbx_seq_one_letter_code
_entity_poly.pdbx_strand_id
1 'polypeptide(L)' 'MLFIKPDDLKMGMRLAKPIYNKKGVLLYERNSKLTQQGIEAVKNFGLIGIYILEPAEPLPPMTQDDT' A
#
# COMPACT_ATOMS: atom_id res chain seq x y z
N MET A 1 -3.94 -8.83 6.52
CA MET A 1 -3.79 -7.47 5.98
C MET A 1 -5.12 -6.75 5.99
N LEU A 2 -5.06 -5.43 6.05
CA LEU A 2 -6.24 -4.59 6.13
C LEU A 2 -6.31 -3.68 4.93
N PHE A 3 -7.52 -3.48 4.42
CA PHE A 3 -7.75 -2.49 3.38
C PHE A 3 -8.11 -1.17 4.07
N ILE A 4 -7.28 -0.15 3.87
CA ILE A 4 -7.41 1.12 4.58
C ILE A 4 -7.72 2.23 3.58
N LYS A 5 -8.73 3.04 3.89
CA LYS A 5 -9.05 4.21 3.07
C LYS A 5 -7.94 5.26 3.18
N PRO A 6 -7.74 6.09 2.14
CA PRO A 6 -6.68 7.09 2.18
C PRO A 6 -6.75 8.01 3.40
N ASP A 7 -7.94 8.37 3.83
CA ASP A 7 -8.11 9.28 4.96
C ASP A 7 -7.70 8.66 6.28
N ASP A 8 -7.62 7.34 6.35
CA ASP A 8 -7.27 6.64 7.57
C ASP A 8 -5.80 6.20 7.59
N LEU A 9 -5.04 6.53 6.56
CA LEU A 9 -3.64 6.15 6.49
C LEU A 9 -2.80 6.96 7.45
N LYS A 10 -1.81 6.31 8.04
CA LYS A 10 -0.89 6.95 8.99
C LYS A 10 0.53 6.56 8.63
N MET A 11 1.46 7.48 8.94
CA MET A 11 2.87 7.22 8.71
C MET A 11 3.32 6.02 9.52
N GLY A 12 4.23 5.25 8.94
CA GLY A 12 4.77 4.07 9.60
C GLY A 12 4.05 2.78 9.31
N MET A 13 2.86 2.84 8.70
CA MET A 13 2.18 1.62 8.25
C MET A 13 3.00 0.96 7.15
N ARG A 14 2.99 -0.38 7.14
CA ARG A 14 3.71 -1.12 6.09
C ARG A 14 2.74 -1.60 5.04
N LEU A 15 3.16 -1.52 3.78
CA LEU A 15 2.31 -1.93 2.66
C LEU A 15 2.30 -3.44 2.52
N ALA A 16 1.11 -4.02 2.38
CA ALA A 16 0.97 -5.45 2.13
C ALA A 16 1.16 -5.77 0.65
N LYS A 17 0.87 -4.79 -0.22
CA LYS A 17 0.98 -4.96 -1.67
C LYS A 17 1.64 -3.73 -2.27
N PRO A 18 2.32 -3.89 -3.41
CA PRO A 18 2.95 -2.74 -4.05
C PRO A 18 1.89 -1.78 -4.60
N ILE A 19 2.29 -0.53 -4.80
CA ILE A 19 1.43 0.50 -5.36
C ILE A 19 1.98 0.91 -6.71
N TYR A 20 1.12 0.91 -7.73
CA TYR A 20 1.49 1.30 -9.09
C TYR A 20 0.63 2.49 -9.51
N ASN A 21 1.19 3.32 -10.41
CA ASN A 21 0.38 4.37 -10.99
C ASN A 21 -0.44 3.83 -12.16
N LYS A 22 -1.18 4.71 -12.83
CA LYS A 22 -2.05 4.30 -13.93
C LYS A 22 -1.28 3.72 -15.12
N LYS A 23 -0.01 4.03 -15.23
CA LYS A 23 0.82 3.54 -16.33
C LYS A 23 1.52 2.24 -15.98
N GLY A 24 1.27 1.71 -14.79
CA GLY A 24 1.90 0.47 -14.36
C GLY A 24 3.30 0.64 -13.79
N VAL A 25 3.72 1.88 -13.51
CA VAL A 25 5.03 2.13 -12.92
C VAL A 25 4.94 1.93 -11.41
N LEU A 26 5.89 1.17 -10.88
CA LEU A 26 5.95 0.90 -9.44
C LEU A 26 6.29 2.18 -8.69
N LEU A 27 5.44 2.56 -7.75
CA LEU A 27 5.67 3.75 -6.93
C LEU A 27 6.22 3.38 -5.56
N TYR A 28 5.65 2.35 -4.93
CA TYR A 28 6.09 1.88 -3.62
C TYR A 28 6.03 0.37 -3.61
N GLU A 29 7.09 -0.25 -3.11
CA GLU A 29 7.15 -1.70 -3.04
C GLU A 29 6.39 -2.20 -1.82
N ARG A 30 6.00 -3.47 -1.86
CA ARG A 30 5.38 -4.07 -0.69
C ARG A 30 6.38 -4.08 0.46
N ASN A 31 5.88 -4.08 1.67
CA ASN A 31 6.67 -4.01 2.91
C ASN A 31 7.34 -2.65 3.11
N SER A 32 7.10 -1.68 2.25
CA SER A 32 7.60 -0.32 2.46
C SER A 32 6.82 0.35 3.56
N LYS A 33 7.50 1.18 4.36
CA LYS A 33 6.82 1.99 5.35
C LYS A 33 6.20 3.20 4.67
N LEU A 34 4.98 3.50 5.05
CA LEU A 34 4.25 4.61 4.48
C LEU A 34 4.79 5.91 5.03
N THR A 35 5.08 6.85 4.13
CA THR A 35 5.54 8.19 4.50
C THR A 35 4.42 9.18 4.24
N GLN A 36 4.61 10.44 4.71
CA GLN A 36 3.66 11.49 4.42
C GLN A 36 3.49 11.67 2.91
N GLN A 37 4.57 11.62 2.16
CA GLN A 37 4.50 11.72 0.71
C GLN A 37 3.72 10.57 0.11
N GLY A 38 3.88 9.38 0.65
CA GLY A 38 3.15 8.21 0.18
C GLY A 38 1.66 8.33 0.42
N ILE A 39 1.28 8.84 1.59
CA ILE A 39 -0.13 9.07 1.92
C ILE A 39 -0.73 10.08 0.94
N GLU A 40 -0.02 11.17 0.68
CA GLU A 40 -0.50 12.19 -0.23
C GLU A 40 -0.60 11.65 -1.65
N ALA A 41 0.33 10.81 -2.05
CA ALA A 41 0.30 10.21 -3.37
C ALA A 41 -0.94 9.32 -3.53
N VAL A 42 -1.26 8.54 -2.52
CA VAL A 42 -2.46 7.68 -2.56
C VAL A 42 -3.70 8.55 -2.76
N LYS A 43 -3.79 9.65 -2.03
CA LYS A 43 -4.92 10.56 -2.15
C LYS A 43 -4.97 11.22 -3.53
N ASN A 44 -3.80 11.65 -4.03
CA ASN A 44 -3.74 12.36 -5.30
C ASN A 44 -4.04 11.46 -6.50
N PHE A 45 -3.72 10.16 -6.38
CA PHE A 45 -3.98 9.23 -7.47
C PHE A 45 -5.42 8.76 -7.49
N GLY A 46 -6.22 9.16 -6.51
CA GLY A 46 -7.63 8.79 -6.49
C GLY A 46 -7.87 7.32 -6.14
N LEU A 47 -6.93 6.69 -5.46
CA LEU A 47 -7.11 5.32 -5.03
C LEU A 47 -8.17 5.24 -3.96
N ILE A 48 -8.98 4.19 -3.99
CA ILE A 48 -10.02 4.02 -2.98
C ILE A 48 -9.46 3.51 -1.65
N GLY A 49 -8.24 3.00 -1.67
CA GLY A 49 -7.54 2.53 -0.49
C GLY A 49 -6.37 1.66 -0.87
N ILE A 50 -5.64 1.21 0.12
CA ILE A 50 -4.50 0.33 -0.10
C ILE A 50 -4.49 -0.75 0.98
N TYR A 51 -3.76 -1.83 0.72
CA TYR A 51 -3.65 -2.93 1.67
C TYR A 51 -2.45 -2.72 2.57
N ILE A 52 -2.67 -2.80 3.87
CA ILE A 52 -1.68 -2.52 4.90
C ILE A 52 -1.49 -3.78 5.75
N LEU A 53 -0.24 -4.05 6.15
CA LEU A 53 0.05 -5.13 7.08
C LEU A 53 -0.28 -4.69 8.50
N GLU A 54 -0.90 -5.59 9.25
CA GLU A 54 -1.09 -5.35 10.67
C GLU A 54 0.26 -5.50 11.36
N PRO A 55 0.47 -4.80 12.49
CA PRO A 55 1.79 -4.78 13.12
C PRO A 55 2.37 -6.15 13.42
N ALA A 56 1.54 -7.12 13.80
CA ALA A 56 2.01 -8.46 14.14
C ALA A 56 1.90 -9.45 12.98
N GLU A 57 1.48 -9.00 11.82
CA GLU A 57 1.20 -9.87 10.70
C GLU A 57 2.45 -10.09 9.86
N PRO A 58 2.77 -11.33 9.46
CA PRO A 58 3.88 -11.53 8.53
C PRO A 58 3.51 -11.06 7.14
N LEU A 59 4.52 -10.72 6.36
CA LEU A 59 4.31 -10.30 4.97
C LEU A 59 3.68 -11.46 4.20
N PRO A 60 2.60 -11.22 3.43
CA PRO A 60 2.00 -12.30 2.65
C PRO A 60 2.93 -12.79 1.56
N PRO A 61 2.81 -14.04 1.15
CA PRO A 61 3.66 -14.56 0.08
C PRO A 61 3.39 -13.83 -1.22
N MET A 62 4.43 -13.75 -2.05
CA MET A 62 4.28 -13.23 -3.38
C MET A 62 3.57 -14.26 -4.21
N THR A 63 2.39 -13.95 -4.72
CA THR A 63 1.65 -14.95 -5.48
C THR A 63 1.64 -14.59 -6.93
N GLN A 64 1.51 -15.61 -7.69
CA GLN A 64 1.37 -15.37 -9.05
C GLN A 64 0.01 -15.44 -9.47
N ASP A 65 -0.75 -15.83 -8.70
CA ASP A 65 -1.99 -15.92 -9.14
C ASP A 65 -2.74 -14.93 -9.13
N ASP A 66 -2.45 -14.58 -9.12
CA ASP A 66 -3.16 -13.83 -9.25
C ASP A 66 -3.56 -13.68 -10.24
N THR A 67 -3.39 -14.14 -10.43
CA THR A 67 -3.74 -14.14 -11.30
C THR A 67 -4.40 -14.16 -11.45
#